data_f7bc08e749d9b3021ee06144a9244823
#
_entry.id   f7bc08e749d9b3021ee06144a9244823
#
_cell.length_a   1.000
_cell.length_b   1.000
_cell.length_c   1.000
_cell.angle_alpha   90.00
_cell.angle_beta   90.00
_cell.angle_gamma   90.00
#
_symmetry.space_group_name_H-M   'P 1'
#
loop_
_entity.id
_entity.type
_entity.pdbx_description
1 polymer ?
#
loop_
_entity_poly.entity_id
_entity_poly.type
_entity_poly.pdbx_seq_one_letter_code
_entity_poly.pdbx_strand_id
1 'polypeptide(L)'
;MRPIILLPTYNNAHTLADVITDILQAQCAPLMVVDDGSTDKTLQILSRFSGIIVLHHPQNLGKGAALRHGFRHARQCGYTHVITMDSDGQHFASDLPQFLQAIAETPDDIIVGNRFSPELFTQQAPNMSAAARRANRFSNFWVWLQTGFSLEDTQTGFRAYPLHQLHGLDFLTNRYEAELEIMVFSAWCGTRLRQIPVKVYYPPREERVSHFRPTADFFRITLLNTLLTTLALSVVWPLRLLNFVYGIVLLLSFFLLMIPAQAVIGLGFALFPPQDAQRLWLHRLIQRVSRGVLWLLPRVTLRVHRHGEDFTRPAIIVANHRSHLDLPSVMLLTPHLVIMTKQWVWRNPLYGVIIRHAEFLPVTEDFETLAARVGALLQRGYSVLIFPEGTRSATGRLGRFHQGAFALAERFQVDILPLFLRGTGQVLGKTDLAIRAGKIDVEVGHRISPSDPLRQGSTLQQARQFRQYYQTVLSNPSDA
;
A
#
# COMPACT_ATOMS: atom_id res chain seq x y z
N MET A 1 -3.31 11.07 7.63
CA MET A 1 -2.71 11.49 6.34
C MET A 1 -2.69 13.01 6.30
N ARG A 2 -1.63 13.60 5.76
CA ARG A 2 -1.45 15.06 5.68
C ARG A 2 -1.04 15.43 4.25
N PRO A 3 -1.99 15.55 3.31
CA PRO A 3 -1.71 15.93 1.92
C PRO A 3 -1.45 17.42 1.80
N ILE A 4 -0.73 17.82 0.72
CA ILE A 4 -0.54 19.20 0.28
C ILE A 4 -0.70 19.27 -1.23
N ILE A 5 -1.25 20.39 -1.74
CA ILE A 5 -1.35 20.66 -3.17
C ILE A 5 -0.09 21.38 -3.60
N LEU A 6 0.53 20.96 -4.71
CA LEU A 6 1.73 21.55 -5.29
C LEU A 6 1.42 22.09 -6.70
N LEU A 7 1.60 23.37 -6.87
CA LEU A 7 1.37 24.10 -8.11
C LEU A 7 2.70 24.62 -8.65
N PRO A 8 3.38 23.93 -9.59
CA PRO A 8 4.52 24.50 -10.29
C PRO A 8 4.05 25.57 -11.27
N THR A 9 4.72 26.70 -11.29
CA THR A 9 4.38 27.83 -12.18
C THR A 9 5.62 28.46 -12.79
N TYR A 10 5.49 28.96 -14.02
CA TYR A 10 6.50 29.74 -14.71
C TYR A 10 5.85 30.64 -15.74
N ASN A 11 6.03 31.97 -15.62
CA ASN A 11 5.48 32.98 -16.54
C ASN A 11 3.99 32.72 -16.86
N ASN A 12 3.16 32.61 -15.84
CA ASN A 12 1.75 32.26 -15.97
C ASN A 12 0.83 33.25 -15.23
N ALA A 13 1.13 34.53 -15.35
CA ALA A 13 0.34 35.60 -14.71
C ALA A 13 -1.14 35.65 -15.15
N HIS A 14 -1.48 35.03 -16.28
CA HIS A 14 -2.83 35.12 -16.83
C HIS A 14 -3.86 34.26 -16.11
N THR A 15 -3.50 33.02 -15.75
CA THR A 15 -4.44 32.04 -15.15
C THR A 15 -4.17 31.76 -13.68
N LEU A 16 -2.99 32.12 -13.18
CA LEU A 16 -2.53 31.74 -11.84
C LEU A 16 -3.45 32.22 -10.72
N ALA A 17 -3.97 33.45 -10.81
CA ALA A 17 -4.82 34.01 -9.77
C ALA A 17 -6.14 33.24 -9.62
N ASP A 18 -6.76 32.88 -10.74
CA ASP A 18 -8.02 32.13 -10.76
C ASP A 18 -7.79 30.70 -10.24
N VAL A 19 -6.73 30.02 -10.71
CA VAL A 19 -6.37 28.68 -10.25
C VAL A 19 -6.10 28.62 -8.73
N ILE A 20 -5.37 29.60 -8.19
CA ILE A 20 -5.14 29.68 -6.74
C ILE A 20 -6.46 29.91 -6.00
N THR A 21 -7.29 30.80 -6.49
CA THR A 21 -8.59 31.12 -5.89
C THR A 21 -9.49 29.87 -5.83
N ASP A 22 -9.59 29.13 -6.94
CA ASP A 22 -10.38 27.90 -7.02
C ASP A 22 -9.88 26.82 -6.05
N ILE A 23 -8.55 26.65 -5.96
CA ILE A 23 -7.95 25.70 -5.03
C ILE A 23 -8.22 26.09 -3.57
N LEU A 24 -8.10 27.37 -3.22
CA LEU A 24 -8.37 27.86 -1.87
C LEU A 24 -9.85 27.75 -1.51
N GLN A 25 -10.76 28.00 -2.46
CA GLN A 25 -12.20 27.81 -2.27
C GLN A 25 -12.59 26.35 -2.03
N ALA A 26 -11.88 25.41 -2.66
CA ALA A 26 -12.11 23.98 -2.46
C ALA A 26 -11.78 23.51 -1.02
N GLN A 27 -10.94 24.24 -0.28
CA GLN A 27 -10.55 23.98 1.12
C GLN A 27 -10.12 22.54 1.41
N CYS A 28 -9.55 21.85 0.42
CA CYS A 28 -9.25 20.42 0.50
C CYS A 28 -7.95 20.12 1.23
N ALA A 29 -6.91 20.96 1.01
CA ALA A 29 -5.57 20.79 1.58
C ALA A 29 -4.79 22.11 1.46
N PRO A 30 -3.70 22.32 2.25
CA PRO A 30 -2.81 23.45 2.09
C PRO A 30 -2.24 23.53 0.67
N LEU A 31 -1.96 24.75 0.21
CA LEU A 31 -1.41 25.03 -1.12
C LEU A 31 0.04 25.47 -1.02
N MET A 32 0.90 24.85 -1.83
CA MET A 32 2.27 25.24 -2.09
C MET A 32 2.43 25.58 -3.56
N VAL A 33 2.99 26.74 -3.85
CA VAL A 33 3.32 27.18 -5.21
C VAL A 33 4.84 27.22 -5.34
N VAL A 34 5.37 26.62 -6.40
CA VAL A 34 6.78 26.74 -6.76
C VAL A 34 6.92 27.58 -8.01
N ASP A 35 7.37 28.80 -7.86
CA ASP A 35 7.70 29.68 -8.97
C ASP A 35 9.08 29.34 -9.52
N ASP A 36 9.14 28.90 -10.76
CA ASP A 36 10.36 28.45 -11.43
C ASP A 36 11.09 29.62 -12.14
N GLY A 37 11.29 30.71 -11.42
CA GLY A 37 12.05 31.86 -11.92
C GLY A 37 11.26 32.70 -12.95
N SER A 38 10.01 33.01 -12.66
CA SER A 38 9.17 33.84 -13.53
C SER A 38 9.72 35.27 -13.64
N THR A 39 9.60 35.83 -14.85
CA THR A 39 10.03 37.18 -15.21
C THR A 39 8.86 38.12 -15.50
N ASP A 40 7.64 37.60 -15.48
CA ASP A 40 6.39 38.33 -15.65
C ASP A 40 5.77 38.78 -14.31
N LYS A 41 4.47 39.10 -14.29
CA LYS A 41 3.76 39.51 -13.07
C LYS A 41 3.43 38.37 -12.09
N THR A 42 3.90 37.14 -12.34
CA THR A 42 3.60 35.96 -11.51
C THR A 42 3.90 36.21 -10.02
N LEU A 43 5.08 36.73 -9.68
CA LEU A 43 5.45 37.03 -8.29
C LEU A 43 4.56 38.11 -7.64
N GLN A 44 4.13 39.12 -8.42
CA GLN A 44 3.19 40.13 -7.93
C GLN A 44 1.81 39.55 -7.64
N ILE A 45 1.39 38.55 -8.40
CA ILE A 45 0.12 37.84 -8.16
C ILE A 45 0.27 37.00 -6.90
N LEU A 46 1.33 36.22 -6.76
CA LEU A 46 1.55 35.38 -5.58
C LEU A 46 1.59 36.19 -4.27
N SER A 47 2.14 37.40 -4.29
CA SER A 47 2.19 38.25 -3.09
C SER A 47 0.81 38.73 -2.59
N ARG A 48 -0.25 38.59 -3.39
CA ARG A 48 -1.64 38.95 -3.00
C ARG A 48 -2.33 37.86 -2.16
N PHE A 49 -1.80 36.64 -2.18
CA PHE A 49 -2.41 35.51 -1.50
C PHE A 49 -1.71 35.25 -0.17
N SER A 50 -2.45 35.37 0.92
CA SER A 50 -2.00 34.98 2.26
C SER A 50 -2.34 33.51 2.52
N GLY A 51 -1.52 32.82 3.36
CA GLY A 51 -1.79 31.44 3.77
C GLY A 51 -1.37 30.37 2.78
N ILE A 52 -0.68 30.72 1.68
CA ILE A 52 -0.04 29.78 0.77
C ILE A 52 1.47 29.72 1.05
N ILE A 53 2.08 28.56 0.78
CA ILE A 53 3.55 28.40 0.81
C ILE A 53 4.09 28.76 -0.58
N VAL A 54 4.99 29.72 -0.66
CA VAL A 54 5.63 30.10 -1.93
C VAL A 54 7.11 29.76 -1.87
N LEU A 55 7.55 28.92 -2.82
CA LEU A 55 8.96 28.65 -3.08
C LEU A 55 9.35 29.33 -4.40
N HIS A 56 10.54 29.90 -4.47
CA HIS A 56 11.01 30.63 -5.65
C HIS A 56 12.38 30.11 -6.10
N HIS A 57 12.57 29.95 -7.40
CA HIS A 57 13.86 29.72 -8.04
C HIS A 57 14.41 31.03 -8.63
N PRO A 58 15.72 31.29 -8.51
CA PRO A 58 16.30 32.52 -9.05
C PRO A 58 16.27 32.58 -10.60
N GLN A 59 16.09 31.44 -11.25
CA GLN A 59 15.99 31.29 -12.70
C GLN A 59 15.19 30.05 -13.07
N ASN A 60 14.72 29.94 -14.33
CA ASN A 60 14.02 28.76 -14.80
C ASN A 60 14.92 27.52 -14.82
N LEU A 61 14.63 26.59 -13.94
CA LEU A 61 15.30 25.27 -13.81
C LEU A 61 14.50 24.14 -14.47
N GLY A 62 13.21 24.38 -14.77
CA GLY A 62 12.26 23.46 -15.38
C GLY A 62 11.28 22.81 -14.42
N LYS A 63 10.14 22.37 -14.94
CA LYS A 63 9.02 21.78 -14.18
C LYS A 63 9.47 20.66 -13.24
N GLY A 64 10.35 19.75 -13.71
CA GLY A 64 10.88 18.66 -12.89
C GLY A 64 11.69 19.14 -11.68
N ALA A 65 12.48 20.21 -11.86
CA ALA A 65 13.20 20.83 -10.75
C ALA A 65 12.24 21.46 -9.74
N ALA A 66 11.20 22.13 -10.19
CA ALA A 66 10.15 22.70 -9.35
C ALA A 66 9.41 21.61 -8.55
N LEU A 67 9.02 20.51 -9.19
CA LEU A 67 8.41 19.36 -8.52
C LEU A 67 9.34 18.78 -7.44
N ARG A 68 10.61 18.56 -7.76
CA ARG A 68 11.61 18.03 -6.82
C ARG A 68 11.79 18.94 -5.61
N HIS A 69 11.85 20.24 -5.83
CA HIS A 69 11.94 21.23 -4.75
C HIS A 69 10.69 21.17 -3.86
N GLY A 70 9.49 21.17 -4.45
CA GLY A 70 8.23 21.06 -3.73
C GLY A 70 8.10 19.75 -2.95
N PHE A 71 8.48 18.60 -3.53
CA PHE A 71 8.46 17.30 -2.82
C PHE A 71 9.42 17.28 -1.63
N ARG A 72 10.63 17.84 -1.79
CA ARG A 72 11.60 17.94 -0.69
C ARG A 72 11.07 18.80 0.44
N HIS A 73 10.55 19.97 0.12
CA HIS A 73 9.98 20.89 1.12
C HIS A 73 8.75 20.28 1.83
N ALA A 74 7.83 19.67 1.07
CA ALA A 74 6.68 19.00 1.63
C ALA A 74 7.06 17.89 2.62
N ARG A 75 8.10 17.11 2.30
CA ARG A 75 8.63 16.07 3.20
C ARG A 75 9.23 16.66 4.47
N GLN A 76 10.01 17.73 4.37
CA GLN A 76 10.60 18.44 5.53
C GLN A 76 9.52 18.99 6.47
N CYS A 77 8.40 19.44 5.91
CA CYS A 77 7.24 19.93 6.67
C CYS A 77 6.32 18.81 7.21
N GLY A 78 6.67 17.53 7.01
CA GLY A 78 5.91 16.38 7.53
C GLY A 78 4.61 16.10 6.76
N TYR A 79 4.47 16.54 5.52
CA TYR A 79 3.39 16.11 4.64
C TYR A 79 3.60 14.68 4.17
N THR A 80 2.51 13.93 4.00
CA THR A 80 2.57 12.51 3.60
C THR A 80 2.36 12.31 2.10
N HIS A 81 1.61 13.21 1.48
CA HIS A 81 1.25 13.16 0.06
C HIS A 81 1.35 14.54 -0.57
N VAL A 82 1.71 14.57 -1.85
CA VAL A 82 1.64 15.77 -2.67
C VAL A 82 0.67 15.52 -3.82
N ILE A 83 -0.28 16.42 -4.00
CA ILE A 83 -1.17 16.45 -5.18
C ILE A 83 -0.65 17.55 -6.10
N THR A 84 -0.09 17.18 -7.27
CA THR A 84 0.36 18.14 -8.26
C THR A 84 -0.78 18.57 -9.15
N MET A 85 -0.82 19.84 -9.52
CA MET A 85 -1.78 20.42 -10.46
C MET A 85 -1.07 21.48 -11.31
N ASP A 86 -1.38 21.56 -12.61
CA ASP A 86 -0.79 22.58 -13.48
C ASP A 86 -1.46 23.95 -13.27
N SER A 87 -0.69 25.03 -13.41
CA SER A 87 -1.14 26.40 -13.19
C SER A 87 -1.84 27.04 -14.43
N ASP A 88 -2.01 26.28 -15.53
CA ASP A 88 -2.53 26.75 -16.81
C ASP A 88 -4.07 26.84 -16.88
N GLY A 89 -4.77 26.53 -15.80
CA GLY A 89 -6.23 26.57 -15.72
C GLY A 89 -6.97 25.45 -16.45
N GLN A 90 -6.27 24.41 -16.92
CA GLN A 90 -6.91 23.29 -17.61
C GLN A 90 -7.57 22.29 -16.63
N HIS A 91 -7.09 22.19 -15.40
CA HIS A 91 -7.60 21.31 -14.36
C HIS A 91 -8.56 22.02 -13.42
N PHE A 92 -9.58 21.31 -12.96
CA PHE A 92 -10.59 21.85 -12.04
C PHE A 92 -10.28 21.46 -10.59
N ALA A 93 -10.25 22.46 -9.71
CA ALA A 93 -10.06 22.22 -8.27
C ALA A 93 -11.21 21.38 -7.64
N SER A 94 -12.39 21.34 -8.29
CA SER A 94 -13.52 20.49 -7.90
C SER A 94 -13.21 18.98 -7.94
N ASP A 95 -12.13 18.56 -8.56
CA ASP A 95 -11.70 17.15 -8.61
C ASP A 95 -10.76 16.78 -7.45
N LEU A 96 -10.23 17.76 -6.68
CA LEU A 96 -9.36 17.51 -5.52
C LEU A 96 -9.96 16.56 -4.47
N PRO A 97 -11.27 16.63 -4.12
CA PRO A 97 -11.87 15.66 -3.20
C PRO A 97 -11.74 14.21 -3.63
N GLN A 98 -11.80 13.93 -4.94
CA GLN A 98 -11.63 12.57 -5.49
C GLN A 98 -10.19 12.07 -5.29
N PHE A 99 -9.17 12.94 -5.42
CA PHE A 99 -7.78 12.60 -5.09
C PHE A 99 -7.63 12.28 -3.62
N LEU A 100 -8.22 13.08 -2.72
CA LEU A 100 -8.17 12.81 -1.28
C LEU A 100 -8.84 11.48 -0.91
N GLN A 101 -9.96 11.17 -1.55
CA GLN A 101 -10.62 9.88 -1.39
C GLN A 101 -9.73 8.74 -1.90
N ALA A 102 -9.15 8.87 -3.09
CA ALA A 102 -8.27 7.87 -3.67
C ALA A 102 -7.01 7.63 -2.81
N ILE A 103 -6.39 8.70 -2.28
CA ILE A 103 -5.29 8.62 -1.31
C ILE A 103 -5.72 7.87 -0.05
N ALA A 104 -6.92 8.14 0.48
CA ALA A 104 -7.43 7.43 1.65
C ALA A 104 -7.70 5.95 1.37
N GLU A 105 -8.05 5.59 0.12
CA GLU A 105 -8.26 4.21 -0.31
C GLU A 105 -6.96 3.45 -0.54
N THR A 106 -5.98 4.05 -1.17
CA THR A 106 -4.71 3.45 -1.56
C THR A 106 -3.55 4.41 -1.27
N PRO A 107 -3.15 4.55 0.02
CA PRO A 107 -2.17 5.56 0.44
C PRO A 107 -0.76 5.33 -0.12
N ASP A 108 -0.48 4.14 -0.62
CA ASP A 108 0.83 3.78 -1.17
C ASP A 108 0.90 3.88 -2.69
N ASP A 109 -0.24 4.19 -3.37
CA ASP A 109 -0.31 4.25 -4.83
C ASP A 109 -0.05 5.68 -5.35
N ILE A 110 0.54 5.79 -6.53
CA ILE A 110 0.49 7.03 -7.31
C ILE A 110 -0.86 7.10 -8.01
N ILE A 111 -1.60 8.18 -7.74
CA ILE A 111 -2.90 8.43 -8.38
C ILE A 111 -2.69 9.38 -9.55
N VAL A 112 -3.12 8.96 -10.73
CA VAL A 112 -3.00 9.73 -11.98
C VAL A 112 -4.39 10.14 -12.47
N GLY A 113 -4.60 11.42 -12.73
CA GLY A 113 -5.84 11.91 -13.34
C GLY A 113 -6.01 11.35 -14.75
N ASN A 114 -7.20 10.89 -15.11
CA ASN A 114 -7.53 10.38 -16.43
C ASN A 114 -8.52 11.32 -17.13
N ARG A 115 -8.04 12.07 -18.12
CA ARG A 115 -8.84 12.99 -18.95
C ARG A 115 -9.64 12.26 -20.05
N PHE A 116 -9.36 10.97 -20.26
CA PHE A 116 -9.95 10.14 -21.32
C PHE A 116 -11.00 9.16 -20.79
N SER A 117 -11.41 9.30 -19.52
CA SER A 117 -12.48 8.46 -18.98
C SER A 117 -13.74 8.59 -19.85
N PRO A 118 -14.34 7.46 -20.29
CA PRO A 118 -15.54 7.48 -21.14
C PRO A 118 -16.70 8.29 -20.55
N GLU A 119 -16.80 8.34 -19.22
CA GLU A 119 -17.86 9.05 -18.49
C GLU A 119 -17.77 10.58 -18.65
N LEU A 120 -16.57 11.12 -18.81
CA LEU A 120 -16.33 12.57 -18.86
C LEU A 120 -15.91 13.04 -20.26
N PHE A 121 -15.31 12.16 -21.07
CA PHE A 121 -14.71 12.51 -22.36
C PHE A 121 -15.72 13.06 -23.38
N THR A 122 -16.93 12.50 -23.42
CA THR A 122 -17.99 12.90 -24.36
C THR A 122 -18.50 14.33 -24.11
N GLN A 123 -18.36 14.83 -22.89
CA GLN A 123 -18.88 16.16 -22.50
C GLN A 123 -17.84 17.27 -22.58
N GLN A 124 -16.54 16.97 -22.53
CA GLN A 124 -15.51 17.96 -22.21
C GLN A 124 -14.36 18.09 -23.22
N ALA A 125 -14.27 17.25 -24.24
CA ALA A 125 -13.11 17.21 -25.13
C ALA A 125 -13.36 17.62 -26.61
N PRO A 126 -14.30 18.53 -26.96
CA PRO A 126 -14.48 18.91 -28.35
C PRO A 126 -13.22 19.57 -28.96
N ASN A 127 -12.39 20.20 -28.14
CA ASN A 127 -11.21 20.96 -28.56
C ASN A 127 -9.87 20.18 -28.48
N MET A 128 -9.86 18.93 -28.07
CA MET A 128 -8.63 18.15 -28.06
C MET A 128 -8.24 17.72 -29.47
N SER A 129 -7.04 18.07 -29.92
CA SER A 129 -6.55 17.72 -31.26
C SER A 129 -6.32 16.21 -31.41
N ALA A 130 -6.53 15.67 -32.62
CA ALA A 130 -6.22 14.29 -32.95
C ALA A 130 -4.71 13.95 -32.74
N ALA A 131 -3.84 14.95 -32.91
CA ALA A 131 -2.41 14.82 -32.66
C ALA A 131 -2.12 14.60 -31.17
N ALA A 132 -2.74 15.35 -30.26
CA ALA A 132 -2.59 15.17 -28.81
C ALA A 132 -3.06 13.80 -28.36
N ARG A 133 -4.16 13.29 -28.89
CA ARG A 133 -4.65 11.92 -28.61
C ARG A 133 -3.67 10.83 -29.07
N ARG A 134 -3.09 11.02 -30.28
CA ARG A 134 -2.06 10.07 -30.76
C ARG A 134 -0.80 10.10 -29.90
N ALA A 135 -0.35 11.30 -29.51
CA ALA A 135 0.81 11.46 -28.63
C ALA A 135 0.57 10.80 -27.26
N ASN A 136 -0.62 10.95 -26.68
CA ASN A 136 -0.95 10.28 -25.43
C ASN A 136 -0.96 8.75 -25.56
N ARG A 137 -1.59 8.19 -26.62
CA ARG A 137 -1.56 6.74 -26.85
C ARG A 137 -0.13 6.20 -27.00
N PHE A 138 0.72 6.95 -27.69
CA PHE A 138 2.13 6.62 -27.85
C PHE A 138 2.86 6.63 -26.51
N SER A 139 2.64 7.64 -25.67
CA SER A 139 3.18 7.71 -24.32
C SER A 139 2.68 6.56 -23.44
N ASN A 140 1.37 6.24 -23.50
CA ASN A 140 0.76 5.13 -22.75
C ASN A 140 1.39 3.78 -23.12
N PHE A 141 1.66 3.55 -24.42
CA PHE A 141 2.35 2.34 -24.89
C PHE A 141 3.75 2.20 -24.27
N TRP A 142 4.55 3.27 -24.23
CA TRP A 142 5.88 3.23 -23.64
C TRP A 142 5.83 2.99 -22.12
N VAL A 143 4.94 3.66 -21.40
CA VAL A 143 4.76 3.42 -19.98
C VAL A 143 4.33 1.98 -19.71
N TRP A 144 3.40 1.43 -20.51
CA TRP A 144 3.02 0.03 -20.40
C TRP A 144 4.21 -0.90 -20.63
N LEU A 145 4.99 -0.69 -21.69
CA LEU A 145 6.16 -1.52 -22.02
C LEU A 145 7.24 -1.46 -20.91
N GLN A 146 7.42 -0.29 -20.29
CA GLN A 146 8.43 -0.07 -19.26
C GLN A 146 7.98 -0.59 -17.89
N THR A 147 6.70 -0.53 -17.57
CA THR A 147 6.20 -0.78 -16.21
C THR A 147 5.28 -1.99 -16.07
N GLY A 148 4.57 -2.35 -17.13
CA GLY A 148 3.48 -3.33 -17.13
C GLY A 148 2.12 -2.75 -16.71
N PHE A 149 2.02 -1.45 -16.36
CA PHE A 149 0.76 -0.80 -16.03
C PHE A 149 0.09 -0.24 -17.29
N SER A 150 -1.18 -0.60 -17.51
CA SER A 150 -1.99 -0.03 -18.58
C SER A 150 -2.70 1.21 -18.06
N LEU A 151 -2.30 2.38 -18.57
CA LEU A 151 -2.89 3.68 -18.25
C LEU A 151 -3.50 4.28 -19.52
N GLU A 152 -4.61 4.99 -19.37
CA GLU A 152 -5.28 5.69 -20.47
C GLU A 152 -4.76 7.13 -20.65
N ASP A 153 -4.18 7.70 -19.58
CA ASP A 153 -3.58 9.02 -19.59
C ASP A 153 -2.29 9.05 -18.80
N THR A 154 -1.16 9.23 -19.49
CA THR A 154 0.17 9.34 -18.89
C THR A 154 0.75 10.75 -19.00
N GLN A 155 0.02 11.69 -19.61
CA GLN A 155 0.51 13.05 -19.88
C GLN A 155 -0.12 14.12 -18.99
N THR A 156 -1.10 13.77 -18.16
CA THR A 156 -1.68 14.72 -17.21
C THR A 156 -0.67 15.11 -16.13
N GLY A 157 -0.63 16.38 -15.74
CA GLY A 157 0.10 16.88 -14.56
C GLY A 157 -0.69 16.78 -13.25
N PHE A 158 -1.98 16.39 -13.31
CA PHE A 158 -2.82 16.23 -12.13
C PHE A 158 -2.65 14.85 -11.53
N ARG A 159 -1.83 14.75 -10.48
CA ARG A 159 -1.41 13.48 -9.87
C ARG A 159 -1.27 13.61 -8.37
N ALA A 160 -1.42 12.50 -7.65
CA ALA A 160 -1.05 12.42 -6.25
C ALA A 160 0.10 11.43 -6.03
N TYR A 161 1.07 11.85 -5.25
CA TYR A 161 2.30 11.11 -4.98
C TYR A 161 2.46 10.83 -3.48
N PRO A 162 2.63 9.57 -3.07
CA PRO A 162 2.99 9.21 -1.69
C PRO A 162 4.47 9.51 -1.44
N LEU A 163 4.78 10.49 -0.60
CA LEU A 163 6.16 10.98 -0.41
C LEU A 163 7.09 9.91 0.18
N HIS A 164 6.58 8.97 0.97
CA HIS A 164 7.39 7.88 1.52
C HIS A 164 7.85 6.89 0.45
N GLN A 165 7.06 6.67 -0.62
CA GLN A 165 7.46 5.83 -1.75
C GLN A 165 8.50 6.51 -2.65
N LEU A 166 8.54 7.84 -2.64
CA LEU A 166 9.52 8.63 -3.38
C LEU A 166 10.82 8.87 -2.61
N HIS A 167 10.91 8.37 -1.36
CA HIS A 167 12.12 8.55 -0.54
C HIS A 167 13.30 7.79 -1.13
N GLY A 168 14.41 8.51 -1.38
CA GLY A 168 15.62 7.94 -1.99
C GLY A 168 15.55 7.81 -3.51
N LEU A 169 14.48 8.25 -4.17
CA LEU A 169 14.44 8.40 -5.61
C LEU A 169 14.91 9.81 -5.98
N ASP A 170 16.13 9.90 -6.49
CA ASP A 170 16.64 11.12 -7.09
C ASP A 170 16.31 11.15 -8.58
N PHE A 171 15.41 12.05 -8.96
CA PHE A 171 15.04 12.24 -10.35
C PHE A 171 16.13 13.01 -11.06
N LEU A 172 16.58 12.50 -12.20
CA LEU A 172 17.72 13.06 -12.95
C LEU A 172 17.28 14.19 -13.87
N THR A 173 16.04 14.11 -14.37
CA THR A 173 15.52 15.06 -15.37
C THR A 173 14.87 16.29 -14.71
N ASN A 174 14.96 17.44 -15.39
CA ASN A 174 14.56 18.72 -14.82
C ASN A 174 13.30 19.33 -15.46
N ARG A 175 12.86 18.83 -16.61
CA ARG A 175 11.74 19.42 -17.36
C ARG A 175 10.53 18.49 -17.40
N TYR A 176 9.80 18.44 -18.50
CA TYR A 176 8.55 17.66 -18.65
C TYR A 176 8.79 16.14 -18.57
N GLU A 177 9.96 15.67 -18.96
CA GLU A 177 10.35 14.27 -18.87
C GLU A 177 10.40 13.73 -17.42
N ALA A 178 10.57 14.61 -16.43
CA ALA A 178 10.61 14.22 -15.01
C ALA A 178 9.32 13.53 -14.55
N GLU A 179 8.17 13.93 -15.06
CA GLU A 179 6.89 13.31 -14.69
C GLU A 179 6.77 11.86 -15.17
N LEU A 180 7.38 11.54 -16.31
CA LEU A 180 7.48 10.18 -16.82
C LEU A 180 8.49 9.39 -15.98
N GLU A 181 9.66 9.96 -15.72
CA GLU A 181 10.71 9.35 -14.90
C GLU A 181 10.19 8.95 -13.53
N ILE A 182 9.49 9.86 -12.83
CA ILE A 182 8.90 9.61 -11.52
C ILE A 182 7.95 8.39 -11.57
N MET A 183 7.05 8.33 -12.55
CA MET A 183 6.11 7.22 -12.68
C MET A 183 6.81 5.89 -12.91
N VAL A 184 7.77 5.87 -13.85
CA VAL A 184 8.44 4.62 -14.25
C VAL A 184 9.33 4.09 -13.14
N PHE A 185 10.16 4.93 -12.53
CA PHE A 185 11.02 4.50 -11.40
C PHE A 185 10.20 4.08 -10.19
N SER A 186 9.14 4.81 -9.85
CA SER A 186 8.26 4.43 -8.74
C SER A 186 7.61 3.06 -9.01
N ALA A 187 7.14 2.81 -10.24
CA ALA A 187 6.59 1.52 -10.64
C ALA A 187 7.63 0.38 -10.59
N TRP A 188 8.89 0.66 -10.92
CA TRP A 188 9.97 -0.32 -10.78
C TRP A 188 10.30 -0.62 -9.32
N CYS A 189 10.15 0.36 -8.44
CA CYS A 189 10.31 0.20 -6.99
C CYS A 189 9.09 -0.44 -6.30
N GLY A 190 8.04 -0.78 -7.05
CA GLY A 190 6.88 -1.49 -6.52
C GLY A 190 5.65 -0.64 -6.24
N THR A 191 5.71 0.69 -6.43
CA THR A 191 4.56 1.58 -6.31
C THR A 191 3.54 1.26 -7.40
N ARG A 192 2.27 1.14 -7.04
CA ARG A 192 1.19 0.94 -8.01
C ARG A 192 0.78 2.28 -8.62
N LEU A 193 0.40 2.22 -9.91
CA LEU A 193 -0.18 3.36 -10.62
C LEU A 193 -1.68 3.12 -10.75
N ARG A 194 -2.48 4.05 -10.24
CA ARG A 194 -3.95 4.00 -10.30
C ARG A 194 -4.46 5.25 -11.00
N GLN A 195 -5.55 5.11 -11.77
CA GLN A 195 -6.20 6.24 -12.42
C GLN A 195 -7.55 6.58 -11.79
N ILE A 196 -7.87 7.87 -11.79
CA ILE A 196 -9.20 8.40 -11.44
C ILE A 196 -9.66 9.35 -12.55
N PRO A 197 -10.95 9.38 -12.88
CA PRO A 197 -11.48 10.32 -13.88
C PRO A 197 -11.31 11.76 -13.38
N VAL A 198 -10.85 12.66 -14.27
CA VAL A 198 -10.73 14.09 -13.98
C VAL A 198 -11.30 14.91 -15.11
N LYS A 199 -11.87 16.05 -14.76
CA LYS A 199 -12.35 17.05 -15.72
C LYS A 199 -11.18 17.81 -16.32
N VAL A 200 -11.34 18.23 -17.57
CA VAL A 200 -10.35 19.07 -18.26
C VAL A 200 -11.02 20.13 -19.10
N TYR A 201 -10.50 21.33 -19.03
CA TYR A 201 -10.85 22.43 -19.93
C TYR A 201 -9.76 22.59 -20.99
N TYR A 202 -10.17 22.61 -22.25
CA TYR A 202 -9.28 22.92 -23.36
C TYR A 202 -9.64 24.29 -23.93
N PRO A 203 -8.89 25.35 -23.56
CA PRO A 203 -9.13 26.67 -24.12
C PRO A 203 -8.94 26.66 -25.64
N PRO A 204 -9.54 27.62 -26.37
CA PRO A 204 -9.26 27.87 -27.78
C PRO A 204 -7.76 28.03 -28.03
N ARG A 205 -7.31 27.73 -29.26
CA ARG A 205 -5.86 27.75 -29.57
C ARG A 205 -5.17 29.07 -29.27
N GLU A 206 -5.91 30.16 -29.42
CA GLU A 206 -5.43 31.55 -29.25
C GLU A 206 -5.17 31.89 -27.76
N GLU A 207 -5.84 31.23 -26.85
CA GLU A 207 -5.74 31.47 -25.41
C GLU A 207 -4.76 30.48 -24.68
N ARG A 208 -4.22 29.51 -25.43
CA ARG A 208 -3.35 28.49 -24.81
C ARG A 208 -1.96 29.02 -24.52
N VAL A 209 -1.59 29.05 -23.25
CA VAL A 209 -0.22 29.27 -22.82
C VAL A 209 0.48 27.92 -22.73
N SER A 210 1.47 27.66 -23.57
CA SER A 210 2.26 26.45 -23.53
C SER A 210 3.75 26.78 -23.59
N HIS A 211 4.48 26.35 -22.59
CA HIS A 211 5.95 26.47 -22.53
C HIS A 211 6.67 25.23 -23.09
N PHE A 212 5.92 24.28 -23.66
CA PHE A 212 6.47 23.08 -24.31
C PHE A 212 7.18 23.46 -25.61
N ARG A 213 8.44 23.04 -25.73
CA ARG A 213 9.27 23.25 -26.92
C ARG A 213 9.22 22.00 -27.80
N PRO A 214 8.45 21.97 -28.90
CA PRO A 214 8.09 20.73 -29.60
C PRO A 214 9.31 19.88 -30.01
N THR A 215 10.37 20.49 -30.51
CA THR A 215 11.56 19.75 -30.97
C THR A 215 12.46 19.30 -29.80
N ALA A 216 12.83 20.23 -28.92
CA ALA A 216 13.78 19.96 -27.85
C ALA A 216 13.20 19.06 -26.77
N ASP A 217 11.96 19.28 -26.34
CA ASP A 217 11.34 18.46 -25.31
C ASP A 217 10.93 17.09 -25.86
N PHE A 218 10.50 17.01 -27.15
CA PHE A 218 10.28 15.71 -27.79
C PHE A 218 11.55 14.87 -27.86
N PHE A 219 12.67 15.48 -28.23
CA PHE A 219 13.97 14.76 -28.27
C PHE A 219 14.37 14.25 -26.88
N ARG A 220 14.23 15.08 -25.84
CA ARG A 220 14.53 14.68 -24.43
C ARG A 220 13.65 13.53 -23.97
N ILE A 221 12.33 13.64 -24.19
CA ILE A 221 11.37 12.59 -23.83
C ILE A 221 11.69 11.30 -24.60
N THR A 222 12.05 11.39 -25.89
CA THR A 222 12.43 10.22 -26.70
C THR A 222 13.71 9.58 -26.18
N LEU A 223 14.73 10.37 -25.85
CA LEU A 223 15.98 9.86 -25.29
C LEU A 223 15.74 9.16 -23.96
N LEU A 224 14.96 9.78 -23.07
CA LEU A 224 14.57 9.17 -21.79
C LEU A 224 13.78 7.87 -22.00
N ASN A 225 12.78 7.87 -22.90
CA ASN A 225 12.02 6.66 -23.21
C ASN A 225 12.91 5.53 -23.74
N THR A 226 13.86 5.84 -24.62
CA THR A 226 14.82 4.85 -25.13
C THR A 226 15.65 4.25 -23.99
N LEU A 227 16.19 5.10 -23.09
CA LEU A 227 16.97 4.66 -21.95
C LEU A 227 16.12 3.79 -21.01
N LEU A 228 14.94 4.29 -20.62
CA LEU A 228 14.03 3.57 -19.71
C LEU A 228 13.59 2.23 -20.31
N THR A 229 13.30 2.19 -21.61
CA THR A 229 12.92 0.94 -22.29
C THR A 229 14.08 -0.05 -22.35
N THR A 230 15.28 0.42 -22.64
CA THR A 230 16.48 -0.43 -22.62
C THR A 230 16.69 -1.03 -21.23
N LEU A 231 16.61 -0.22 -20.17
CA LEU A 231 16.69 -0.70 -18.79
C LEU A 231 15.54 -1.65 -18.43
N ALA A 232 14.32 -1.34 -18.86
CA ALA A 232 13.17 -2.22 -18.63
C ALA A 232 13.39 -3.60 -19.23
N LEU A 233 13.77 -3.68 -20.51
CA LEU A 233 13.91 -4.95 -21.23
C LEU A 233 15.17 -5.73 -20.83
N SER A 234 16.29 -5.03 -20.55
CA SER A 234 17.56 -5.70 -20.21
C SER A 234 17.70 -6.06 -18.73
N VAL A 235 17.05 -5.34 -17.83
CA VAL A 235 17.23 -5.52 -16.38
C VAL A 235 15.92 -5.82 -15.66
N VAL A 236 14.90 -4.93 -15.79
CA VAL A 236 13.71 -5.02 -14.94
C VAL A 236 12.85 -6.23 -15.26
N TRP A 237 12.54 -6.46 -16.53
CA TRP A 237 11.73 -7.61 -16.97
C TRP A 237 12.41 -8.96 -16.72
N PRO A 238 13.71 -9.16 -17.06
CA PRO A 238 14.41 -10.39 -16.71
C PRO A 238 14.42 -10.65 -15.19
N LEU A 239 14.65 -9.63 -14.35
CA LEU A 239 14.61 -9.79 -12.91
C LEU A 239 13.21 -10.11 -12.37
N ARG A 240 12.17 -9.53 -12.97
CA ARG A 240 10.76 -9.87 -12.63
C ARG A 240 10.44 -11.32 -13.02
N LEU A 241 10.88 -11.76 -14.20
CA LEU A 241 10.71 -13.13 -14.65
C LEU A 241 11.43 -14.12 -13.74
N LEU A 242 12.69 -13.84 -13.37
CA LEU A 242 13.44 -14.66 -12.43
C LEU A 242 12.75 -14.76 -11.08
N ASN A 243 12.27 -13.63 -10.53
CA ASN A 243 11.53 -13.62 -9.28
C ASN A 243 10.21 -14.40 -9.36
N PHE A 244 9.52 -14.31 -10.49
CA PHE A 244 8.29 -15.08 -10.75
C PHE A 244 8.57 -16.59 -10.80
N VAL A 245 9.58 -17.00 -11.58
CA VAL A 245 10.00 -18.41 -11.68
C VAL A 245 10.45 -18.92 -10.29
N TYR A 246 11.27 -18.15 -9.59
CA TYR A 246 11.68 -18.50 -8.22
C TYR A 246 10.48 -18.67 -7.28
N GLY A 247 9.50 -17.75 -7.35
CA GLY A 247 8.26 -17.85 -6.56
C GLY A 247 7.46 -19.14 -6.85
N ILE A 248 7.35 -19.50 -8.12
CA ILE A 248 6.72 -20.76 -8.54
C ILE A 248 7.51 -21.97 -8.03
N VAL A 249 8.82 -21.99 -8.18
CA VAL A 249 9.68 -23.08 -7.67
C VAL A 249 9.53 -23.22 -6.16
N LEU A 250 9.55 -22.11 -5.43
CA LEU A 250 9.34 -22.11 -3.99
C LEU A 250 7.97 -22.65 -3.59
N LEU A 251 6.91 -22.27 -4.30
CA LEU A 251 5.56 -22.75 -4.07
C LEU A 251 5.43 -24.25 -4.35
N LEU A 252 5.96 -24.70 -5.48
CA LEU A 252 5.95 -26.11 -5.86
C LEU A 252 6.78 -26.95 -4.86
N SER A 253 7.95 -26.46 -4.46
CA SER A 253 8.79 -27.12 -3.44
C SER A 253 8.05 -27.21 -2.11
N PHE A 254 7.34 -26.17 -1.70
CA PHE A 254 6.51 -26.21 -0.49
C PHE A 254 5.46 -27.32 -0.56
N PHE A 255 4.71 -27.42 -1.64
CA PHE A 255 3.70 -28.49 -1.81
C PHE A 255 4.33 -29.88 -1.88
N LEU A 256 5.42 -30.01 -2.60
CA LEU A 256 6.15 -31.27 -2.73
C LEU A 256 6.66 -31.78 -1.37
N LEU A 257 7.12 -30.87 -0.50
CA LEU A 257 7.56 -31.20 0.85
C LEU A 257 6.39 -31.45 1.81
N MET A 258 5.26 -30.77 1.61
CA MET A 258 4.08 -30.94 2.49
C MET A 258 3.42 -32.31 2.35
N ILE A 259 3.42 -32.93 1.17
CA ILE A 259 2.80 -34.25 0.94
C ILE A 259 3.49 -35.33 1.82
N PRO A 260 4.82 -35.55 1.71
CA PRO A 260 5.49 -36.54 2.57
C PRO A 260 5.46 -36.15 4.06
N ALA A 261 5.57 -34.86 4.37
CA ALA A 261 5.49 -34.39 5.75
C ALA A 261 4.16 -34.73 6.40
N GLN A 262 3.05 -34.57 5.70
CA GLN A 262 1.72 -35.00 6.18
C GLN A 262 1.66 -36.49 6.43
N ALA A 263 2.18 -37.30 5.49
CA ALA A 263 2.16 -38.76 5.61
C ALA A 263 2.98 -39.21 6.85
N VAL A 264 4.20 -38.65 7.02
CA VAL A 264 5.06 -38.96 8.17
C VAL A 264 4.44 -38.51 9.50
N ILE A 265 3.92 -37.28 9.55
CA ILE A 265 3.27 -36.74 10.75
C ILE A 265 2.00 -37.55 11.06
N GLY A 266 1.14 -37.80 10.07
CA GLY A 266 -0.08 -38.57 10.24
C GLY A 266 0.18 -40.00 10.71
N LEU A 267 1.17 -40.67 10.13
CA LEU A 267 1.58 -42.01 10.56
C LEU A 267 2.17 -41.98 11.98
N GLY A 268 3.02 -41.01 12.29
CA GLY A 268 3.62 -40.85 13.63
C GLY A 268 2.54 -40.67 14.71
N PHE A 269 1.54 -39.83 14.47
CA PHE A 269 0.43 -39.60 15.41
C PHE A 269 -0.58 -40.78 15.43
N ALA A 270 -0.64 -41.60 14.39
CA ALA A 270 -1.45 -42.83 14.39
C ALA A 270 -0.81 -43.95 15.18
N LEU A 271 0.53 -44.05 15.12
CA LEU A 271 1.29 -45.09 15.85
C LEU A 271 1.54 -44.74 17.32
N PHE A 272 1.68 -43.45 17.61
CA PHE A 272 1.97 -42.95 18.95
C PHE A 272 0.89 -41.97 19.38
N PRO A 273 0.06 -42.26 20.42
CA PRO A 273 -0.98 -41.34 20.88
C PRO A 273 -0.42 -39.95 21.19
N PRO A 274 -1.07 -38.90 20.79
CA PRO A 274 -0.54 -37.54 20.87
C PRO A 274 -0.42 -37.09 22.34
N GLN A 275 0.81 -36.92 22.80
CA GLN A 275 1.15 -36.32 24.07
C GLN A 275 1.43 -34.81 23.86
N ASP A 276 1.34 -33.99 24.91
CA ASP A 276 1.60 -32.55 24.82
C ASP A 276 3.01 -32.21 24.31
N ALA A 277 4.01 -33.03 24.69
CA ALA A 277 5.38 -32.88 24.21
C ALA A 277 5.50 -33.05 22.68
N GLN A 278 4.80 -34.00 22.08
CA GLN A 278 4.79 -34.26 20.64
C GLN A 278 4.06 -33.13 19.89
N ARG A 279 2.97 -32.63 20.44
CA ARG A 279 2.26 -31.47 19.89
C ARG A 279 3.13 -30.21 19.92
N LEU A 280 3.79 -29.94 21.03
CA LEU A 280 4.74 -28.84 21.14
C LEU A 280 5.91 -28.98 20.16
N TRP A 281 6.42 -30.22 19.97
CA TRP A 281 7.43 -30.49 18.93
C TRP A 281 6.91 -30.12 17.54
N LEU A 282 5.66 -30.49 17.18
CA LEU A 282 5.05 -30.13 15.92
C LEU A 282 4.92 -28.61 15.78
N HIS A 283 4.47 -27.89 16.80
CA HIS A 283 4.41 -26.44 16.79
C HIS A 283 5.80 -25.80 16.62
N ARG A 284 6.84 -26.33 17.25
CA ARG A 284 8.24 -25.89 17.04
C ARG A 284 8.70 -26.13 15.60
N LEU A 285 8.29 -27.25 15.01
CA LEU A 285 8.57 -27.53 13.60
C LEU A 285 7.87 -26.52 12.69
N ILE A 286 6.58 -26.26 12.89
CA ILE A 286 5.82 -25.24 12.16
C ILE A 286 6.48 -23.88 12.29
N GLN A 287 6.91 -23.50 13.49
CA GLN A 287 7.62 -22.23 13.74
C GLN A 287 8.92 -22.13 12.94
N ARG A 288 9.73 -23.21 12.91
CA ARG A 288 11.01 -23.25 12.15
C ARG A 288 10.75 -23.18 10.65
N VAL A 289 9.77 -23.92 10.14
CA VAL A 289 9.38 -23.90 8.73
C VAL A 289 8.88 -22.52 8.34
N SER A 290 8.04 -21.88 9.16
CA SER A 290 7.54 -20.53 8.94
C SER A 290 8.67 -19.49 8.84
N ARG A 291 9.66 -19.61 9.73
CA ARG A 291 10.86 -18.77 9.68
C ARG A 291 11.67 -19.02 8.39
N GLY A 292 11.84 -20.28 8.01
CA GLY A 292 12.53 -20.66 6.78
C GLY A 292 11.83 -20.13 5.51
N VAL A 293 10.51 -20.26 5.44
CA VAL A 293 9.72 -19.71 4.33
C VAL A 293 9.93 -18.21 4.19
N LEU A 294 9.86 -17.46 5.28
CA LEU A 294 10.05 -16.01 5.24
C LEU A 294 11.49 -15.60 4.90
N TRP A 295 12.48 -16.39 5.38
CA TRP A 295 13.89 -16.15 5.05
C TRP A 295 14.22 -16.43 3.59
N LEU A 296 13.53 -17.40 2.96
CA LEU A 296 13.69 -17.72 1.54
C LEU A 296 13.04 -16.72 0.60
N LEU A 297 12.24 -15.75 1.10
CA LEU A 297 11.61 -14.76 0.23
C LEU A 297 12.66 -13.80 -0.36
N PRO A 298 12.74 -13.67 -1.70
CA PRO A 298 13.76 -12.85 -2.33
C PRO A 298 13.50 -11.35 -2.08
N ARG A 299 14.53 -10.63 -1.65
CA ARG A 299 14.48 -9.17 -1.42
C ARG A 299 13.38 -8.73 -0.43
N VAL A 300 13.04 -9.61 0.51
CA VAL A 300 12.09 -9.29 1.58
C VAL A 300 12.85 -9.17 2.89
N THR A 301 12.69 -8.04 3.57
CA THR A 301 13.24 -7.83 4.90
C THR A 301 12.15 -8.04 5.93
N LEU A 302 12.35 -8.96 6.86
CA LEU A 302 11.46 -9.20 7.98
C LEU A 302 11.99 -8.50 9.24
N ARG A 303 11.14 -7.71 9.88
CA ARG A 303 11.39 -7.11 11.19
C ARG A 303 10.33 -7.56 12.18
N VAL A 304 10.73 -7.85 13.40
CA VAL A 304 9.82 -8.28 14.49
C VAL A 304 10.08 -7.42 15.72
N HIS A 305 9.09 -6.63 16.10
CA HIS A 305 9.12 -5.76 17.28
C HIS A 305 8.25 -6.38 18.38
N ARG A 306 8.86 -6.90 19.45
CA ARG A 306 8.14 -7.62 20.53
C ARG A 306 7.75 -6.75 21.72
N HIS A 307 8.32 -5.59 21.86
CA HIS A 307 8.11 -4.67 22.99
C HIS A 307 8.13 -5.37 24.37
N GLY A 308 9.04 -6.33 24.55
CA GLY A 308 9.18 -7.10 25.78
C GLY A 308 8.22 -8.28 25.95
N GLU A 309 7.36 -8.58 24.96
CA GLU A 309 6.46 -9.74 25.02
C GLU A 309 7.24 -11.06 24.84
N ASP A 310 7.10 -11.95 25.81
CA ASP A 310 7.74 -13.27 25.87
C ASP A 310 6.81 -14.45 25.54
N PHE A 311 5.52 -14.20 25.42
CA PHE A 311 4.45 -15.17 25.15
C PHE A 311 4.32 -16.28 26.24
N THR A 312 4.78 -16.04 27.45
CA THR A 312 4.68 -17.03 28.54
C THR A 312 3.26 -17.14 29.09
N ARG A 313 2.50 -16.06 29.07
CA ARG A 313 1.09 -16.05 29.47
C ARG A 313 0.18 -16.20 28.25
N PRO A 314 -0.76 -17.17 28.25
CA PRO A 314 -1.70 -17.32 27.15
C PRO A 314 -2.60 -16.11 26.99
N ALA A 315 -2.98 -15.81 25.74
CA ALA A 315 -3.83 -14.69 25.40
C ALA A 315 -4.67 -14.99 24.15
N ILE A 316 -5.73 -14.22 23.94
CA ILE A 316 -6.37 -14.14 22.63
C ILE A 316 -5.55 -13.14 21.79
N ILE A 317 -4.88 -13.63 20.78
CA ILE A 317 -4.09 -12.82 19.86
C ILE A 317 -4.98 -12.35 18.72
N VAL A 318 -5.03 -11.06 18.48
CA VAL A 318 -5.80 -10.44 17.40
C VAL A 318 -4.82 -9.87 16.37
N ALA A 319 -5.03 -10.13 15.08
CA ALA A 319 -4.17 -9.61 14.01
C ALA A 319 -4.99 -9.16 12.80
N ASN A 320 -4.50 -8.16 12.07
CA ASN A 320 -5.04 -7.81 10.76
C ASN A 320 -4.63 -8.83 9.69
N HIS A 321 -5.46 -9.01 8.62
CA HIS A 321 -5.25 -10.05 7.61
C HIS A 321 -5.25 -9.49 6.18
N ARG A 322 -4.08 -9.50 5.55
CA ARG A 322 -3.87 -8.93 4.21
C ARG A 322 -3.26 -9.91 3.20
N SER A 323 -2.52 -10.93 3.69
CA SER A 323 -1.68 -11.77 2.85
C SER A 323 -1.71 -13.24 3.29
N HIS A 324 -1.26 -14.14 2.42
CA HIS A 324 -0.88 -15.49 2.82
C HIS A 324 0.35 -15.50 3.73
N LEU A 325 1.20 -14.47 3.64
CA LEU A 325 2.40 -14.32 4.47
C LEU A 325 2.10 -13.94 5.92
N ASP A 326 0.88 -13.53 6.24
CA ASP A 326 0.48 -13.22 7.62
C ASP A 326 0.61 -14.45 8.53
N LEU A 327 0.21 -15.62 8.02
CA LEU A 327 0.28 -16.88 8.80
C LEU A 327 1.72 -17.22 9.23
N PRO A 328 2.70 -17.39 8.32
CA PRO A 328 4.07 -17.65 8.72
C PRO A 328 4.68 -16.48 9.52
N SER A 329 4.25 -15.24 9.30
CA SER A 329 4.72 -14.07 10.06
C SER A 329 4.28 -14.10 11.52
N VAL A 330 3.14 -14.71 11.83
CA VAL A 330 2.67 -14.86 13.20
C VAL A 330 3.17 -16.17 13.83
N MET A 331 3.18 -17.27 13.06
CA MET A 331 3.66 -18.58 13.54
C MET A 331 5.12 -18.58 14.00
N LEU A 332 5.97 -17.69 13.44
CA LEU A 332 7.37 -17.58 13.85
C LEU A 332 7.56 -17.03 15.28
N LEU A 333 6.54 -16.37 15.87
CA LEU A 333 6.66 -15.64 17.13
C LEU A 333 6.82 -16.58 18.31
N THR A 334 5.99 -17.60 18.39
CA THR A 334 5.97 -18.56 19.51
C THR A 334 5.43 -19.93 19.05
N PRO A 335 5.95 -21.05 19.63
CA PRO A 335 5.38 -22.36 19.38
C PRO A 335 4.08 -22.60 20.17
N HIS A 336 3.77 -21.79 21.18
CA HIS A 336 2.54 -21.90 21.97
C HIS A 336 1.41 -21.10 21.32
N LEU A 337 1.14 -21.39 20.03
CA LEU A 337 0.16 -20.67 19.22
C LEU A 337 -0.74 -21.62 18.44
N VAL A 338 -2.03 -21.49 18.64
CA VAL A 338 -3.07 -22.15 17.84
C VAL A 338 -3.82 -21.11 17.03
N ILE A 339 -4.13 -21.41 15.77
CA ILE A 339 -4.79 -20.47 14.85
C ILE A 339 -6.23 -20.90 14.61
N MET A 340 -7.14 -19.94 14.69
CA MET A 340 -8.51 -20.14 14.24
C MET A 340 -8.59 -20.04 12.72
N THR A 341 -9.08 -21.08 12.03
CA THR A 341 -9.04 -21.21 10.58
C THR A 341 -10.42 -21.49 10.00
N LYS A 342 -10.59 -21.24 8.70
CA LYS A 342 -11.81 -21.67 7.97
C LYS A 342 -11.80 -23.18 7.79
N GLN A 343 -12.98 -23.81 7.73
CA GLN A 343 -13.11 -25.27 7.62
C GLN A 343 -12.44 -25.86 6.38
N TRP A 344 -12.41 -25.14 5.25
CA TRP A 344 -11.73 -25.62 4.05
C TRP A 344 -10.20 -25.76 4.24
N VAL A 345 -9.59 -24.89 5.05
CA VAL A 345 -8.17 -24.95 5.43
C VAL A 345 -7.93 -26.20 6.27
N TRP A 346 -8.81 -26.46 7.22
CA TRP A 346 -8.75 -27.63 8.11
C TRP A 346 -8.95 -28.97 7.38
N ARG A 347 -9.73 -28.98 6.28
CA ARG A 347 -9.96 -30.14 5.41
C ARG A 347 -9.02 -30.23 4.21
N ASN A 348 -8.08 -29.31 4.09
CA ASN A 348 -7.18 -29.25 2.93
C ASN A 348 -6.34 -30.52 2.81
N PRO A 349 -6.31 -31.21 1.64
CA PRO A 349 -5.59 -32.47 1.46
C PRO A 349 -4.06 -32.31 1.56
N LEU A 350 -3.51 -31.11 1.37
CA LEU A 350 -2.06 -30.86 1.33
C LEU A 350 -1.44 -30.60 2.71
N TYR A 351 -2.19 -30.07 3.66
CA TYR A 351 -1.68 -29.70 4.98
C TYR A 351 -2.68 -29.88 6.14
N GLY A 352 -3.89 -30.34 5.82
CA GLY A 352 -4.97 -30.47 6.82
C GLY A 352 -4.65 -31.48 7.92
N VAL A 353 -3.89 -32.54 7.63
CA VAL A 353 -3.43 -33.50 8.66
C VAL A 353 -2.56 -32.79 9.69
N ILE A 354 -1.58 -31.98 9.22
CA ILE A 354 -0.67 -31.21 10.09
C ILE A 354 -1.49 -30.24 10.96
N ILE A 355 -2.42 -29.51 10.37
CA ILE A 355 -3.26 -28.53 11.05
C ILE A 355 -4.13 -29.18 12.13
N ARG A 356 -4.70 -30.35 11.86
CA ARG A 356 -5.50 -31.09 12.85
C ARG A 356 -4.67 -31.56 14.03
N HIS A 357 -3.48 -32.10 13.79
CA HIS A 357 -2.58 -32.53 14.86
C HIS A 357 -1.95 -31.35 15.63
N ALA A 358 -1.80 -30.18 14.98
CA ALA A 358 -1.46 -28.92 15.65
C ALA A 358 -2.67 -28.27 16.34
N GLU A 359 -3.81 -28.93 16.43
CA GLU A 359 -5.04 -28.48 17.14
C GLU A 359 -5.57 -27.12 16.67
N PHE A 360 -5.32 -26.71 15.40
CA PHE A 360 -5.94 -25.49 14.87
C PHE A 360 -7.46 -25.63 14.85
N LEU A 361 -8.15 -24.53 15.13
CA LEU A 361 -9.58 -24.55 15.38
C LEU A 361 -10.39 -24.13 14.14
N PRO A 362 -11.37 -24.93 13.66
CA PRO A 362 -12.26 -24.51 12.60
C PRO A 362 -13.31 -23.51 13.12
N VAL A 363 -13.56 -22.42 12.39
CA VAL A 363 -14.52 -21.35 12.76
C VAL A 363 -15.99 -21.81 12.68
N THR A 364 -16.28 -22.98 12.12
CA THR A 364 -17.66 -23.46 11.85
C THR A 364 -18.33 -24.19 12.98
N GLU A 365 -17.65 -24.37 14.12
CA GLU A 365 -18.23 -24.97 15.33
C GLU A 365 -19.20 -23.99 15.99
N ASP A 366 -20.18 -24.51 16.72
CA ASP A 366 -20.99 -23.68 17.60
C ASP A 366 -20.09 -23.00 18.66
N PHE A 367 -20.54 -21.86 19.18
CA PHE A 367 -19.72 -21.04 20.07
C PHE A 367 -19.31 -21.79 21.36
N GLU A 368 -20.20 -22.63 21.91
CA GLU A 368 -19.91 -23.34 23.18
C GLU A 368 -18.85 -24.42 22.98
N THR A 369 -18.97 -25.23 21.92
CA THR A 369 -17.96 -26.24 21.55
C THR A 369 -16.59 -25.58 21.28
N LEU A 370 -16.60 -24.48 20.51
CA LEU A 370 -15.41 -23.72 20.22
C LEU A 370 -14.78 -23.13 21.50
N ALA A 371 -15.59 -22.54 22.38
CA ALA A 371 -15.16 -21.98 23.63
C ALA A 371 -14.54 -23.06 24.57
N ALA A 372 -15.18 -24.24 24.66
CA ALA A 372 -14.61 -25.33 25.45
C ALA A 372 -13.21 -25.74 24.95
N ARG A 373 -12.99 -25.84 23.65
CA ARG A 373 -11.69 -26.15 23.06
C ARG A 373 -10.66 -25.04 23.28
N VAL A 374 -11.08 -23.76 23.14
CA VAL A 374 -10.23 -22.60 23.44
C VAL A 374 -9.81 -22.60 24.90
N GLY A 375 -10.76 -22.83 25.83
CA GLY A 375 -10.48 -22.91 27.25
C GLY A 375 -9.43 -23.98 27.60
N ALA A 376 -9.55 -25.18 27.02
CA ALA A 376 -8.57 -26.26 27.21
C ALA A 376 -7.18 -25.88 26.67
N LEU A 377 -7.10 -25.18 25.55
CA LEU A 377 -5.83 -24.71 25.01
C LEU A 377 -5.18 -23.62 25.88
N LEU A 378 -5.97 -22.65 26.33
CA LEU A 378 -5.48 -21.59 27.25
C LEU A 378 -4.93 -22.20 28.55
N GLN A 379 -5.62 -23.21 29.16
CA GLN A 379 -5.15 -23.92 30.34
C GLN A 379 -3.83 -24.66 30.14
N ARG A 380 -3.58 -25.12 28.91
CA ARG A 380 -2.30 -25.78 28.52
C ARG A 380 -1.23 -24.76 28.11
N GLY A 381 -1.47 -23.45 28.27
CA GLY A 381 -0.49 -22.41 27.97
C GLY A 381 -0.43 -21.97 26.51
N TYR A 382 -1.40 -22.37 25.66
CA TYR A 382 -1.45 -21.92 24.28
C TYR A 382 -2.26 -20.64 24.14
N SER A 383 -1.74 -19.70 23.35
CA SER A 383 -2.47 -18.53 22.88
C SER A 383 -3.27 -18.87 21.63
N VAL A 384 -4.42 -18.22 21.42
CA VAL A 384 -5.26 -18.43 20.25
C VAL A 384 -5.26 -17.20 19.36
N LEU A 385 -4.76 -17.36 18.12
CA LEU A 385 -4.75 -16.30 17.11
C LEU A 385 -6.07 -16.28 16.34
N ILE A 386 -6.63 -15.10 16.24
CA ILE A 386 -7.84 -14.82 15.51
C ILE A 386 -7.62 -13.61 14.56
N PHE A 387 -7.98 -13.79 13.30
CA PHE A 387 -8.11 -12.69 12.35
C PHE A 387 -9.56 -12.20 12.38
N PRO A 388 -9.87 -11.10 13.06
CA PRO A 388 -11.26 -10.71 13.30
C PRO A 388 -11.99 -10.26 12.04
N GLU A 389 -11.26 -10.00 10.96
CA GLU A 389 -11.83 -9.67 9.63
C GLU A 389 -12.46 -10.90 8.94
N GLY A 390 -12.15 -12.11 9.37
CA GLY A 390 -12.63 -13.36 8.79
C GLY A 390 -12.18 -13.64 7.36
N THR A 391 -11.60 -12.68 6.68
CA THR A 391 -11.06 -12.81 5.31
C THR A 391 -9.97 -11.79 5.05
N ARG A 392 -9.06 -12.10 4.12
CA ARG A 392 -8.02 -11.15 3.70
C ARG A 392 -8.62 -9.96 2.96
N SER A 393 -8.15 -8.75 3.30
CA SER A 393 -8.50 -7.55 2.57
C SER A 393 -7.92 -7.59 1.15
N ALA A 394 -8.74 -7.29 0.14
CA ALA A 394 -8.28 -7.14 -1.24
C ALA A 394 -7.80 -5.70 -1.55
N THR A 395 -8.32 -4.72 -0.80
CA THR A 395 -8.08 -3.29 -1.04
C THR A 395 -7.01 -2.70 -0.13
N GLY A 396 -6.44 -3.49 0.79
CA GLY A 396 -5.50 -2.98 1.81
C GLY A 396 -6.19 -2.23 2.97
N ARG A 397 -7.49 -1.95 2.88
CA ARG A 397 -8.27 -1.37 3.99
C ARG A 397 -8.56 -2.43 5.05
N LEU A 398 -8.59 -2.01 6.30
CA LEU A 398 -9.00 -2.86 7.41
C LEU A 398 -10.49 -3.16 7.31
N GLY A 399 -10.83 -4.44 7.25
CA GLY A 399 -12.20 -4.93 7.19
C GLY A 399 -13.01 -4.66 8.47
N ARG A 400 -14.25 -5.13 8.51
CA ARG A 400 -15.06 -5.15 9.73
C ARG A 400 -14.50 -6.21 10.68
N PHE A 401 -14.40 -5.90 11.98
CA PHE A 401 -14.05 -6.87 13.00
C PHE A 401 -15.29 -7.59 13.50
N HIS A 402 -15.25 -8.92 13.51
CA HIS A 402 -16.27 -9.78 14.11
C HIS A 402 -16.06 -9.91 15.61
N GLN A 403 -17.15 -10.10 16.35
CA GLN A 403 -17.12 -10.11 17.82
C GLN A 403 -16.53 -11.38 18.45
N GLY A 404 -16.32 -12.47 17.73
CA GLY A 404 -15.94 -13.78 18.27
C GLY A 404 -14.65 -13.77 19.10
N ALA A 405 -13.61 -13.03 18.66
CA ALA A 405 -12.36 -12.91 19.40
C ALA A 405 -12.57 -12.24 20.78
N PHE A 406 -13.37 -11.20 20.80
CA PHE A 406 -13.69 -10.41 22.01
C PHE A 406 -14.58 -11.20 22.97
N ALA A 407 -15.55 -11.96 22.45
CA ALA A 407 -16.40 -12.83 23.23
C ALA A 407 -15.60 -13.96 23.94
N LEU A 408 -14.63 -14.55 23.25
CA LEU A 408 -13.73 -15.55 23.84
C LEU A 408 -12.84 -14.92 24.91
N ALA A 409 -12.23 -13.75 24.64
CA ALA A 409 -11.41 -13.05 25.61
C ALA A 409 -12.18 -12.64 26.87
N GLU A 410 -13.44 -12.25 26.72
CA GLU A 410 -14.34 -11.88 27.82
C GLU A 410 -14.73 -13.14 28.63
N ARG A 411 -15.13 -14.22 27.96
CA ARG A 411 -15.51 -15.46 28.63
C ARG A 411 -14.42 -16.04 29.51
N PHE A 412 -13.16 -15.98 29.08
CA PHE A 412 -12.03 -16.55 29.80
C PHE A 412 -11.27 -15.53 30.64
N GLN A 413 -11.67 -14.27 30.64
CA GLN A 413 -11.01 -13.18 31.36
C GLN A 413 -9.50 -13.12 31.11
N VAL A 414 -9.07 -13.42 29.84
CA VAL A 414 -7.68 -13.38 29.42
C VAL A 414 -7.37 -12.09 28.66
N ASP A 415 -6.09 -11.72 28.62
CA ASP A 415 -5.60 -10.58 27.88
C ASP A 415 -5.90 -10.73 26.38
N ILE A 416 -6.11 -9.60 25.69
CA ILE A 416 -6.02 -9.51 24.25
C ILE A 416 -4.65 -8.98 23.90
N LEU A 417 -3.92 -9.72 23.04
CA LEU A 417 -2.61 -9.32 22.53
C LEU A 417 -2.75 -8.86 21.07
N PRO A 418 -2.68 -7.56 20.78
CA PRO A 418 -2.79 -7.06 19.41
C PRO A 418 -1.48 -7.32 18.64
N LEU A 419 -1.59 -7.78 17.40
CA LEU A 419 -0.50 -7.88 16.42
C LEU A 419 -0.81 -7.00 15.21
N PHE A 420 0.16 -6.18 14.82
CA PHE A 420 0.06 -5.32 13.65
C PHE A 420 1.00 -5.84 12.56
N LEU A 421 0.42 -6.29 11.45
CA LEU A 421 1.15 -6.81 10.30
C LEU A 421 1.18 -5.76 9.20
N ARG A 422 2.37 -5.26 8.88
CA ARG A 422 2.59 -4.27 7.81
C ARG A 422 3.42 -4.89 6.69
N GLY A 423 3.20 -4.45 5.46
CA GLY A 423 3.98 -4.85 4.29
C GLY A 423 3.64 -6.21 3.69
N THR A 424 3.03 -7.14 4.41
CA THR A 424 2.71 -8.49 3.90
C THR A 424 1.87 -8.47 2.64
N GLY A 425 0.85 -7.60 2.57
CA GLY A 425 0.00 -7.42 1.39
C GLY A 425 0.70 -6.72 0.21
N GLN A 426 1.75 -5.96 0.47
CA GLN A 426 2.59 -5.35 -0.58
C GLN A 426 3.54 -6.37 -1.18
N VAL A 427 4.12 -7.24 -0.34
CA VAL A 427 5.01 -8.34 -0.76
C VAL A 427 4.25 -9.41 -1.52
N LEU A 428 3.09 -9.85 -1.01
CA LEU A 428 2.23 -10.85 -1.64
C LEU A 428 0.76 -10.55 -1.30
N GLY A 429 0.08 -9.82 -2.16
CA GLY A 429 -1.34 -9.50 -2.00
C GLY A 429 -2.25 -10.71 -2.18
N LYS A 430 -3.55 -10.52 -1.90
CA LYS A 430 -4.55 -11.61 -1.92
C LYS A 430 -4.63 -12.35 -3.26
N THR A 431 -4.47 -11.65 -4.36
CA THR A 431 -4.58 -12.15 -5.75
C THR A 431 -3.25 -12.21 -6.49
N ASP A 432 -2.16 -11.82 -5.83
CA ASP A 432 -0.84 -11.81 -6.47
C ASP A 432 -0.29 -13.24 -6.59
N LEU A 433 0.29 -13.54 -7.74
CA LEU A 433 1.02 -14.79 -7.99
C LEU A 433 2.52 -14.62 -7.84
N ALA A 434 3.02 -13.39 -7.84
CA ALA A 434 4.44 -13.08 -7.75
C ALA A 434 4.78 -12.39 -6.44
N ILE A 435 5.87 -12.82 -5.82
CA ILE A 435 6.44 -12.20 -4.64
C ILE A 435 7.18 -10.94 -5.05
N ARG A 436 6.87 -9.82 -4.38
CA ARG A 436 7.54 -8.53 -4.60
C ARG A 436 8.59 -8.28 -3.54
N ALA A 437 9.60 -7.52 -3.89
CA ALA A 437 10.54 -6.97 -2.91
C ALA A 437 9.79 -6.05 -1.93
N GLY A 438 10.19 -6.07 -0.65
CA GLY A 438 9.58 -5.21 0.34
C GLY A 438 9.99 -5.52 1.77
N LYS A 439 9.36 -4.81 2.69
CA LYS A 439 9.54 -5.05 4.13
C LYS A 439 8.28 -5.68 4.71
N ILE A 440 8.46 -6.62 5.61
CA ILE A 440 7.40 -7.16 6.45
C ILE A 440 7.74 -6.76 7.88
N ASP A 441 6.88 -5.96 8.50
CA ASP A 441 7.02 -5.56 9.88
C ASP A 441 5.91 -6.24 10.71
N VAL A 442 6.33 -6.99 11.71
CA VAL A 442 5.46 -7.65 12.69
C VAL A 442 5.65 -6.94 14.02
N GLU A 443 4.66 -6.20 14.43
CA GLU A 443 4.68 -5.46 15.69
C GLU A 443 3.73 -6.11 16.68
N VAL A 444 4.27 -6.50 17.84
CA VAL A 444 3.50 -7.04 18.96
C VAL A 444 3.12 -5.84 19.86
N GLY A 445 1.85 -5.54 19.96
CA GLY A 445 1.38 -4.45 20.81
C GLY A 445 1.38 -4.80 22.31
N HIS A 446 1.05 -3.83 23.13
CA HIS A 446 0.90 -4.06 24.57
C HIS A 446 -0.34 -4.92 24.86
N ARG A 447 -0.22 -5.77 25.90
CA ARG A 447 -1.36 -6.57 26.39
C ARG A 447 -2.49 -5.69 26.86
N ILE A 448 -3.69 -5.99 26.42
CA ILE A 448 -4.91 -5.29 26.79
C ILE A 448 -5.67 -6.18 27.79
N SER A 449 -5.59 -5.81 29.08
CA SER A 449 -6.18 -6.57 30.16
C SER A 449 -7.72 -6.50 30.15
N PRO A 450 -8.43 -7.39 30.87
CA PRO A 450 -9.88 -7.35 31.00
C PRO A 450 -10.44 -6.01 31.54
N SER A 451 -9.66 -5.26 32.33
CA SER A 451 -10.03 -3.98 32.92
C SER A 451 -9.76 -2.77 32.03
N ASP A 452 -9.12 -2.97 30.86
CA ASP A 452 -8.75 -1.87 29.96
C ASP A 452 -9.99 -1.17 29.37
N PRO A 453 -9.97 0.17 29.20
CA PRO A 453 -11.07 0.93 28.58
C PRO A 453 -11.49 0.42 27.19
N LEU A 454 -10.58 -0.11 26.38
CA LEU A 454 -10.89 -0.70 25.07
C LEU A 454 -11.77 -1.96 25.16
N ARG A 455 -11.88 -2.56 26.35
CA ARG A 455 -12.69 -3.75 26.60
C ARG A 455 -14.01 -3.46 27.32
N GLN A 456 -14.35 -2.20 27.51
CA GLN A 456 -15.63 -1.80 28.11
C GLN A 456 -16.78 -1.91 27.09
N GLY A 457 -17.96 -2.28 27.57
CA GLY A 457 -19.17 -2.41 26.79
C GLY A 457 -19.37 -3.81 26.16
N SER A 458 -20.33 -3.94 25.28
CA SER A 458 -20.64 -5.21 24.62
C SER A 458 -19.52 -5.66 23.69
N THR A 459 -19.43 -6.97 23.41
CA THR A 459 -18.42 -7.55 22.49
C THR A 459 -18.45 -6.93 21.09
N LEU A 460 -19.64 -6.45 20.66
CA LEU A 460 -19.79 -5.73 19.39
C LEU A 460 -19.17 -4.32 19.46
N GLN A 461 -19.31 -3.65 20.61
CA GLN A 461 -18.67 -2.34 20.85
C GLN A 461 -17.16 -2.50 20.93
N GLN A 462 -16.67 -3.49 21.65
CA GLN A 462 -15.24 -3.84 21.70
C GLN A 462 -14.67 -4.06 20.28
N ALA A 463 -15.35 -4.84 19.45
CA ALA A 463 -14.93 -5.08 18.06
C ALA A 463 -14.78 -3.77 17.24
N ARG A 464 -15.69 -2.80 17.44
CA ARG A 464 -15.62 -1.48 16.78
C ARG A 464 -14.46 -0.63 17.33
N GLN A 465 -14.27 -0.58 18.65
CA GLN A 465 -13.18 0.14 19.30
C GLN A 465 -11.82 -0.41 18.90
N PHE A 466 -11.65 -1.74 18.90
CA PHE A 466 -10.42 -2.38 18.44
C PHE A 466 -10.14 -2.12 16.97
N ARG A 467 -11.16 -2.15 16.10
CA ARG A 467 -10.99 -1.79 14.69
C ARG A 467 -10.48 -0.35 14.55
N GLN A 468 -11.03 0.59 15.31
CA GLN A 468 -10.60 2.00 15.31
C GLN A 468 -9.16 2.13 15.83
N TYR A 469 -8.82 1.44 16.93
CA TYR A 469 -7.45 1.35 17.45
C TYR A 469 -6.47 0.84 16.40
N TYR A 470 -6.80 -0.26 15.70
CA TYR A 470 -5.98 -0.79 14.60
C TYR A 470 -5.85 0.21 13.44
N GLN A 471 -6.91 0.94 13.10
CA GLN A 471 -6.84 1.98 12.06
C GLN A 471 -5.85 3.08 12.47
N THR A 472 -5.87 3.54 13.70
CA THR A 472 -4.96 4.56 14.21
C THR A 472 -3.51 4.07 14.19
N VAL A 473 -3.24 2.86 14.71
CA VAL A 473 -1.87 2.31 14.77
C VAL A 473 -1.33 2.01 13.38
N LEU A 474 -2.13 1.43 12.48
CA LEU A 474 -1.68 1.08 11.13
C LEU A 474 -1.53 2.31 10.21
N SER A 475 -2.20 3.43 10.53
CA SER A 475 -2.06 4.68 9.76
C SER A 475 -0.89 5.55 10.23
N ASN A 476 -0.38 5.35 11.44
CA ASN A 476 0.82 6.02 11.90
C ASN A 476 2.04 5.22 11.43
N PRO A 477 2.97 5.83 10.68
CA PRO A 477 4.26 5.20 10.45
C PRO A 477 4.94 5.11 11.83
N SER A 478 5.12 3.89 12.35
CA SER A 478 6.07 3.68 13.43
C SER A 478 7.43 4.15 12.94
N ASP A 479 8.18 4.87 13.76
CA ASP A 479 9.55 5.32 13.51
C ASP A 479 10.35 4.16 12.88
N ALA A 480 10.65 4.31 11.58
CA ALA A 480 11.30 3.29 10.77
C ALA A 480 12.82 3.55 10.74
#